data_a09f905edda1214b8d4ddb78470a4c7f
#
_entry.id   a09f905edda1214b8d4ddb78470a4c7f
#
_cell.length_a   1.000
_cell.length_b   1.000
_cell.length_c   1.000
_cell.angle_alpha   90.00
_cell.angle_beta   90.00
_cell.angle_gamma   90.00
#
_symmetry.space_group_name_H-M   'P 1'
#
loop_
_entity.id
_entity.type
_entity.pdbx_description
1 polymer ?
#
loop_
_entity_poly.entity_id
_entity_poly.type
_entity_poly.pdbx_seq_one_letter_code
_entity_poly.pdbx_strand_id
1 'polypeptide(L)'
;RSTLFPYTTLFRSLNVVIDSDVDSDAVSCRIGTDNYDAGCKAAEAAMKDENEEIHIGIVNYDKNSDNGQKREEGFRDSILRDERAGIDAVINVLSDTENAKKRTKKMLKKHPKINVIVTFNEWTTLGVGYAIQELGLKDNVRVVAFDSNVVSVGMLETGEVDTLIVQNSYAMGYLGVETAYKLINGYSIKDTIYTDTIAVDK
;
A
#
# COMPACT_ATOMS: atom_id res chain seq x y z
N ARG A 1 7.79 -4.38 -16.90
CA ARG A 1 7.46 -5.81 -16.91
C ARG A 1 8.74 -6.59 -17.16
N SER A 2 9.14 -7.45 -16.24
CA SER A 2 10.41 -8.14 -16.25
C SER A 2 10.41 -9.26 -17.29
N THR A 3 11.44 -9.30 -18.15
CA THR A 3 11.69 -10.31 -19.19
C THR A 3 12.35 -11.60 -18.64
N LEU A 4 12.26 -11.86 -17.34
CA LEU A 4 12.93 -13.00 -16.68
C LEU A 4 12.32 -14.38 -16.99
N PHE A 5 11.12 -14.44 -17.58
CA PHE A 5 10.35 -15.66 -17.76
C PHE A 5 10.69 -16.57 -18.96
N PRO A 6 11.32 -16.14 -20.07
CA PRO A 6 11.61 -17.05 -21.19
C PRO A 6 12.51 -18.23 -20.81
N TYR A 7 13.39 -18.04 -19.82
CA TYR A 7 14.33 -19.09 -19.40
C TYR A 7 13.71 -20.15 -18.49
N THR A 8 12.76 -19.76 -17.63
CA THR A 8 12.10 -20.69 -16.69
C THR A 8 11.17 -21.66 -17.43
N THR A 9 10.50 -21.23 -18.48
CA THR A 9 9.64 -22.07 -19.32
C THR A 9 10.43 -23.12 -20.09
N LEU A 10 11.65 -22.78 -20.56
CA LEU A 10 12.56 -23.70 -21.26
C LEU A 10 13.05 -24.84 -20.36
N PHE A 11 13.19 -24.61 -19.06
CA PHE A 11 13.69 -25.59 -18.08
C PHE A 11 12.59 -26.29 -17.28
N ARG A 12 11.29 -26.08 -17.60
CA ARG A 12 10.16 -26.58 -16.83
C ARG A 12 10.25 -26.25 -15.33
N SER A 13 10.77 -25.07 -15.02
CA SER A 13 10.90 -24.61 -13.65
C SER A 13 9.52 -24.32 -13.04
N LEU A 14 9.31 -24.72 -11.81
CA LEU A 14 8.15 -24.35 -11.02
C LEU A 14 8.38 -22.93 -10.49
N ASN A 15 7.41 -22.04 -10.73
CA ASN A 15 7.54 -20.63 -10.36
C ASN A 15 6.53 -20.28 -9.26
N VAL A 16 7.05 -19.83 -8.13
CA VAL A 16 6.27 -19.21 -7.06
C VAL A 16 6.63 -17.73 -7.04
N VAL A 17 5.65 -16.86 -7.19
CA VAL A 17 5.85 -15.42 -7.04
C VAL A 17 5.37 -14.95 -5.66
N ILE A 18 6.11 -14.01 -5.10
CA ILE A 18 5.78 -13.42 -3.79
C ILE A 18 5.71 -11.90 -3.93
N ASP A 19 4.81 -11.27 -3.17
CA ASP A 19 4.54 -9.84 -3.10
C ASP A 19 3.96 -9.27 -4.40
N SER A 20 4.77 -8.97 -5.39
CA SER A 20 4.33 -8.42 -6.68
C SER A 20 4.01 -9.52 -7.68
N ASP A 21 2.85 -9.44 -8.33
CA ASP A 21 2.41 -10.40 -9.32
C ASP A 21 2.98 -10.13 -10.72
N VAL A 22 2.86 -11.12 -11.57
CA VAL A 22 3.22 -11.08 -12.98
C VAL A 22 2.14 -11.77 -13.80
N ASP A 23 1.72 -11.13 -14.88
CA ASP A 23 0.79 -11.70 -15.84
C ASP A 23 1.46 -12.80 -16.68
N SER A 24 1.40 -14.04 -16.19
CA SER A 24 2.01 -15.21 -16.85
C SER A 24 1.37 -16.51 -16.38
N ASP A 25 1.05 -17.38 -17.34
CA ASP A 25 0.58 -18.75 -17.08
C ASP A 25 1.69 -19.68 -16.54
N ALA A 26 2.94 -19.23 -16.54
CA ALA A 26 4.07 -20.00 -16.00
C ALA A 26 4.15 -19.93 -14.46
N VAL A 27 3.30 -19.14 -13.81
CA VAL A 27 3.27 -19.02 -12.35
C VAL A 27 2.43 -20.15 -11.75
N SER A 28 3.04 -20.97 -10.92
CA SER A 28 2.40 -22.10 -10.24
C SER A 28 1.65 -21.68 -8.98
N CYS A 29 2.10 -20.62 -8.30
CA CYS A 29 1.43 -20.06 -7.13
C CYS A 29 1.81 -18.60 -6.92
N ARG A 30 0.84 -17.80 -6.49
CA ARG A 30 0.98 -16.39 -6.12
C ARG A 30 0.79 -16.25 -4.62
N ILE A 31 1.73 -15.61 -3.94
CA ILE A 31 1.68 -15.39 -2.50
C ILE A 31 1.88 -13.91 -2.22
N GLY A 32 0.93 -13.26 -1.60
CA GLY A 32 1.02 -11.83 -1.36
C GLY A 32 -0.13 -11.29 -0.53
N THR A 33 -0.16 -9.97 -0.44
CA THR A 33 -1.25 -9.23 0.19
C THR A 33 -2.50 -9.27 -0.70
N ASP A 34 -3.67 -9.46 -0.11
CA ASP A 34 -4.91 -9.01 -0.74
C ASP A 34 -4.91 -7.48 -0.78
N ASN A 35 -4.46 -6.93 -1.92
CA ASN A 35 -4.25 -5.50 -2.07
C ASN A 35 -5.56 -4.70 -2.07
N TYR A 36 -6.66 -5.30 -2.54
CA TYR A 36 -7.97 -4.66 -2.47
C TYR A 36 -8.46 -4.57 -1.01
N ASP A 37 -8.39 -5.68 -0.27
CA ASP A 37 -8.74 -5.71 1.16
C ASP A 37 -7.86 -4.76 1.99
N ALA A 38 -6.56 -4.70 1.71
CA ALA A 38 -5.65 -3.76 2.34
C ALA A 38 -6.05 -2.29 2.08
N GLY A 39 -6.54 -1.98 0.88
CA GLY A 39 -7.14 -0.69 0.55
C GLY A 39 -8.42 -0.41 1.35
N CYS A 40 -9.30 -1.41 1.52
CA CYS A 40 -10.49 -1.29 2.35
C CYS A 40 -10.14 -0.97 3.81
N LYS A 41 -9.13 -1.64 4.38
CA LYS A 41 -8.63 -1.37 5.73
C LYS A 41 -8.08 0.06 5.88
N ALA A 42 -7.43 0.57 4.85
CA ALA A 42 -6.98 1.97 4.85
C ALA A 42 -8.16 2.94 4.86
N ALA A 43 -9.25 2.63 4.16
CA ALA A 43 -10.47 3.44 4.21
C ALA A 43 -11.13 3.39 5.59
N GLU A 44 -11.21 2.22 6.21
CA GLU A 44 -11.72 2.08 7.60
C GLU A 44 -10.91 2.93 8.59
N ALA A 45 -9.58 2.97 8.43
CA ALA A 45 -8.72 3.81 9.26
C ALA A 45 -8.95 5.30 8.99
N ALA A 46 -9.17 5.70 7.73
CA ALA A 46 -9.48 7.08 7.36
C ALA A 46 -10.85 7.54 7.90
N MET A 47 -11.85 6.66 7.90
CA MET A 47 -13.20 6.95 8.45
C MET A 47 -13.23 7.15 9.97
N LYS A 48 -12.15 6.78 10.70
CA LYS A 48 -12.00 7.10 12.12
C LYS A 48 -11.78 8.60 12.38
N ASP A 49 -11.57 9.39 11.34
CA ASP A 49 -11.50 10.85 11.46
C ASP A 49 -12.84 11.41 11.96
N GLU A 50 -12.78 12.31 12.96
CA GLU A 50 -13.96 12.85 13.65
C GLU A 50 -14.51 14.12 12.99
N ASN A 51 -13.89 14.61 11.91
CA ASN A 51 -14.36 15.80 11.20
C ASN A 51 -15.74 15.57 10.56
N GLU A 52 -16.54 16.63 10.49
CA GLU A 52 -17.86 16.62 9.82
C GLU A 52 -17.72 16.39 8.30
N GLU A 53 -16.63 16.87 7.70
CA GLU A 53 -16.27 16.64 6.30
C GLU A 53 -14.85 16.02 6.23
N ILE A 54 -14.71 14.94 5.48
CA ILE A 54 -13.44 14.25 5.26
C ILE A 54 -12.95 14.57 3.86
N HIS A 55 -11.99 15.48 3.77
CA HIS A 55 -11.34 15.92 2.53
C HIS A 55 -10.05 15.14 2.30
N ILE A 56 -10.03 14.28 1.27
CA ILE A 56 -8.98 13.28 1.10
C ILE A 56 -8.01 13.68 -0.01
N GLY A 57 -6.71 13.63 0.33
CA GLY A 57 -5.61 13.61 -0.63
C GLY A 57 -5.05 12.21 -0.79
N ILE A 58 -5.03 11.67 -2.01
CA ILE A 58 -4.39 10.39 -2.33
C ILE A 58 -2.98 10.65 -2.87
N VAL A 59 -1.98 10.02 -2.27
CA VAL A 59 -0.60 10.01 -2.75
C VAL A 59 -0.20 8.58 -3.10
N ASN A 60 -0.45 8.19 -4.35
CA ASN A 60 -0.13 6.86 -4.86
C ASN A 60 1.22 6.87 -5.60
N TYR A 61 1.77 5.71 -5.86
CA TYR A 61 3.00 5.53 -6.61
C TYR A 61 2.72 5.19 -8.09
N ASP A 62 3.56 4.41 -8.74
CA ASP A 62 3.48 4.15 -10.18
C ASP A 62 2.09 3.64 -10.60
N LYS A 63 1.48 4.34 -11.56
CA LYS A 63 0.18 3.96 -12.15
C LYS A 63 0.16 2.59 -12.82
N ASN A 64 1.33 2.03 -13.15
CA ASN A 64 1.45 0.70 -13.74
C ASN A 64 1.65 -0.39 -12.68
N SER A 65 1.71 -0.05 -11.40
CA SER A 65 1.81 -1.02 -10.32
C SER A 65 0.43 -1.58 -9.98
N ASP A 66 0.22 -2.85 -10.20
CA ASP A 66 -1.03 -3.54 -9.89
C ASP A 66 -1.37 -3.43 -8.40
N ASN A 67 -0.39 -3.63 -7.52
CA ASN A 67 -0.56 -3.50 -6.07
C ASN A 67 -1.11 -2.13 -5.69
N GLY A 68 -0.51 -1.04 -6.21
CA GLY A 68 -0.93 0.33 -5.94
C GLY A 68 -2.32 0.65 -6.48
N GLN A 69 -2.66 0.12 -7.65
CA GLN A 69 -3.98 0.32 -8.25
C GLN A 69 -5.07 -0.39 -7.44
N LYS A 70 -4.85 -1.65 -7.07
CA LYS A 70 -5.81 -2.42 -6.26
C LYS A 70 -6.00 -1.83 -4.86
N ARG A 71 -4.94 -1.35 -4.21
CA ARG A 71 -5.04 -0.64 -2.92
C ARG A 71 -5.87 0.64 -3.04
N GLU A 72 -5.63 1.43 -4.09
CA GLU A 72 -6.42 2.64 -4.35
C GLU A 72 -7.88 2.31 -4.67
N GLU A 73 -8.15 1.26 -5.47
CA GLU A 73 -9.49 0.78 -5.79
C GLU A 73 -10.27 0.41 -4.53
N GLY A 74 -9.73 -0.50 -3.70
CA GLY A 74 -10.35 -0.91 -2.44
C GLY A 74 -10.57 0.25 -1.48
N PHE A 75 -9.61 1.20 -1.41
CA PHE A 75 -9.77 2.42 -0.63
C PHE A 75 -10.95 3.26 -1.13
N ARG A 76 -11.03 3.53 -2.43
CA ARG A 76 -12.09 4.34 -3.04
C ARG A 76 -13.47 3.73 -2.85
N ASP A 77 -13.60 2.44 -3.12
CA ASP A 77 -14.87 1.72 -3.01
C ASP A 77 -15.41 1.69 -1.58
N SER A 78 -14.52 1.72 -0.60
CA SER A 78 -14.88 1.72 0.81
C SER A 78 -15.13 3.13 1.35
N ILE A 79 -14.24 4.08 1.10
CA ILE A 79 -14.31 5.42 1.67
C ILE A 79 -15.52 6.21 1.15
N LEU A 80 -15.92 6.00 -0.11
CA LEU A 80 -17.05 6.70 -0.70
C LEU A 80 -18.41 6.21 -0.20
N ARG A 81 -18.43 5.22 0.71
CA ARG A 81 -19.64 4.83 1.46
C ARG A 81 -19.90 5.73 2.67
N ASP A 82 -18.90 6.49 3.11
CA ASP A 82 -19.06 7.52 4.13
C ASP A 82 -19.47 8.83 3.45
N GLU A 83 -20.70 9.29 3.72
CA GLU A 83 -21.26 10.50 3.11
C GLU A 83 -20.45 11.77 3.45
N ARG A 84 -19.62 11.74 4.50
CA ARG A 84 -18.71 12.83 4.87
C ARG A 84 -17.51 12.94 3.95
N ALA A 85 -17.17 11.85 3.22
CA ALA A 85 -15.88 11.71 2.54
C ALA A 85 -15.92 12.19 1.09
N GLY A 86 -14.94 13.03 0.72
CA GLY A 86 -14.69 13.45 -0.65
C GLY A 86 -13.20 13.36 -1.01
N ILE A 87 -12.90 12.92 -2.24
CA ILE A 87 -11.52 12.85 -2.73
C ILE A 87 -11.21 14.14 -3.48
N ASP A 88 -10.47 15.05 -2.85
CA ASP A 88 -10.14 16.37 -3.37
C ASP A 88 -8.98 16.37 -4.35
N ALA A 89 -8.02 15.46 -4.14
CA ALA A 89 -6.84 15.38 -4.99
C ALA A 89 -6.23 13.98 -5.04
N VAL A 90 -5.67 13.65 -6.20
CA VAL A 90 -4.90 12.42 -6.42
C VAL A 90 -3.60 12.76 -7.11
N ILE A 91 -2.49 12.32 -6.56
CA ILE A 91 -1.18 12.42 -7.19
C ILE A 91 -0.51 11.06 -7.26
N ASN A 92 0.10 10.76 -8.41
CA ASN A 92 0.96 9.59 -8.57
C ASN A 92 2.41 10.07 -8.66
N VAL A 93 3.28 9.47 -7.89
CA VAL A 93 4.72 9.75 -7.87
C VAL A 93 5.46 8.46 -8.14
N LEU A 94 6.60 8.53 -8.83
CA LEU A 94 7.51 7.40 -8.85
C LEU A 94 7.94 7.13 -7.40
N SER A 95 8.30 5.88 -7.07
CA SER A 95 8.74 5.46 -5.73
C SER A 95 10.02 6.20 -5.31
N ASP A 96 9.85 7.47 -4.94
CA ASP A 96 10.89 8.44 -4.59
C ASP A 96 10.34 9.36 -3.49
N THR A 97 10.94 9.26 -2.32
CA THR A 97 10.54 9.99 -1.11
C THR A 97 10.58 11.51 -1.28
N GLU A 98 11.63 12.05 -1.89
CA GLU A 98 11.77 13.50 -2.08
C GLU A 98 10.72 14.08 -3.05
N ASN A 99 10.42 13.34 -4.13
CA ASN A 99 9.37 13.72 -5.06
C ASN A 99 7.99 13.64 -4.41
N ALA A 100 7.74 12.58 -3.64
CA ALA A 100 6.50 12.42 -2.87
C ALA A 100 6.32 13.59 -1.89
N LYS A 101 7.35 13.93 -1.09
CA LYS A 101 7.34 15.07 -0.17
C LYS A 101 7.01 16.39 -0.90
N LYS A 102 7.76 16.70 -1.96
CA LYS A 102 7.57 17.93 -2.74
C LYS A 102 6.16 18.05 -3.32
N ARG A 103 5.64 16.97 -3.89
CA ARG A 103 4.32 16.96 -4.51
C ARG A 103 3.19 16.99 -3.50
N THR A 104 3.35 16.35 -2.34
CA THR A 104 2.41 16.44 -1.22
C THR A 104 2.30 17.88 -0.70
N LYS A 105 3.42 18.56 -0.48
CA LYS A 105 3.41 19.99 -0.08
C LYS A 105 2.70 20.86 -1.10
N LYS A 106 2.88 20.61 -2.41
CA LYS A 106 2.17 21.31 -3.47
C LYS A 106 0.67 21.01 -3.48
N MET A 107 0.29 19.76 -3.25
CA MET A 107 -1.10 19.30 -3.16
C MET A 107 -1.82 20.01 -2.02
N LEU A 108 -1.26 19.97 -0.80
CA LEU A 108 -1.82 20.64 0.38
C LEU A 108 -1.96 22.15 0.21
N LYS A 109 -0.99 22.81 -0.43
CA LYS A 109 -1.10 24.24 -0.75
C LYS A 109 -2.23 24.54 -1.71
N LYS A 110 -2.51 23.67 -2.68
CA LYS A 110 -3.57 23.84 -3.70
C LYS A 110 -4.94 23.47 -3.15
N HIS A 111 -5.00 22.51 -2.25
CA HIS A 111 -6.22 21.96 -1.65
C HIS A 111 -6.14 22.07 -0.12
N PRO A 112 -6.31 23.28 0.44
CA PRO A 112 -6.08 23.55 1.87
C PRO A 112 -7.14 22.95 2.80
N LYS A 113 -8.21 22.38 2.24
CA LYS A 113 -9.23 21.68 3.01
C LYS A 113 -8.86 20.21 3.32
N ILE A 114 -7.86 19.65 2.63
CA ILE A 114 -7.44 18.25 2.87
C ILE A 114 -7.08 18.08 4.34
N ASN A 115 -7.80 17.19 5.01
CA ASN A 115 -7.64 16.80 6.41
C ASN A 115 -7.31 15.31 6.58
N VAL A 116 -7.37 14.53 5.49
CA VAL A 116 -6.91 13.14 5.46
C VAL A 116 -6.00 12.91 4.26
N ILE A 117 -4.87 12.25 4.46
CA ILE A 117 -4.01 11.77 3.37
C ILE A 117 -3.87 10.26 3.48
N VAL A 118 -3.97 9.56 2.33
CA VAL A 118 -3.66 8.14 2.23
C VAL A 118 -2.49 7.91 1.26
N THR A 119 -1.60 7.00 1.65
CA THR A 119 -0.48 6.52 0.81
C THR A 119 -0.61 5.01 0.60
N PHE A 120 0.10 4.44 -0.39
CA PHE A 120 -0.04 3.02 -0.69
C PHE A 120 1.28 2.23 -0.79
N ASN A 121 2.41 2.85 -0.44
CA ASN A 121 3.70 2.17 -0.25
C ASN A 121 4.64 2.96 0.67
N GLU A 122 5.74 2.32 1.06
CA GLU A 122 6.76 2.88 1.95
C GLU A 122 7.29 4.25 1.48
N TRP A 123 7.66 4.40 0.20
CA TRP A 123 8.28 5.63 -0.32
C TRP A 123 7.34 6.82 -0.27
N THR A 124 6.06 6.62 -0.60
CA THR A 124 5.03 7.66 -0.50
C THR A 124 4.70 7.96 0.95
N THR A 125 4.70 6.95 1.83
CA THR A 125 4.54 7.11 3.29
C THR A 125 5.60 8.04 3.87
N LEU A 126 6.88 7.75 3.62
CA LEU A 126 7.98 8.59 4.10
C LEU A 126 7.90 10.03 3.55
N GLY A 127 7.59 10.16 2.26
CA GLY A 127 7.46 11.48 1.63
C GLY A 127 6.32 12.31 2.21
N VAL A 128 5.17 11.70 2.47
CA VAL A 128 4.04 12.36 3.14
C VAL A 128 4.39 12.71 4.58
N GLY A 129 4.94 11.78 5.37
CA GLY A 129 5.33 12.03 6.75
C GLY A 129 6.29 13.21 6.87
N TYR A 130 7.32 13.28 6.04
CA TYR A 130 8.22 14.44 6.00
C TYR A 130 7.53 15.74 5.56
N ALA A 131 6.53 15.68 4.67
CA ALA A 131 5.78 16.87 4.28
C ALA A 131 4.93 17.39 5.44
N ILE A 132 4.26 16.50 6.18
CA ILE A 132 3.47 16.83 7.38
C ILE A 132 4.36 17.44 8.46
N GLN A 133 5.53 16.83 8.72
CA GLN A 133 6.51 17.34 9.69
C GLN A 133 6.99 18.74 9.32
N GLU A 134 7.45 18.95 8.08
CA GLU A 134 7.97 20.26 7.63
C GLU A 134 6.89 21.36 7.60
N LEU A 135 5.62 21.01 7.43
CA LEU A 135 4.49 21.95 7.42
C LEU A 135 3.87 22.14 8.81
N GLY A 136 4.22 21.33 9.80
CA GLY A 136 3.65 21.38 11.15
C GLY A 136 2.16 21.01 11.17
N LEU A 137 1.72 20.04 10.34
CA LEU A 137 0.31 19.72 10.14
C LEU A 137 -0.16 18.44 10.85
N LYS A 138 0.66 17.84 11.70
CA LYS A 138 0.34 16.56 12.36
C LYS A 138 -0.94 16.55 13.19
N ASP A 139 -1.36 17.71 13.71
CA ASP A 139 -2.59 17.83 14.50
C ASP A 139 -3.80 18.24 13.64
N ASN A 140 -3.61 18.45 12.33
CA ASN A 140 -4.63 18.96 11.42
C ASN A 140 -4.92 18.03 10.24
N VAL A 141 -4.00 17.12 9.92
CA VAL A 141 -4.12 16.21 8.79
C VAL A 141 -3.82 14.79 9.27
N ARG A 142 -4.83 13.94 9.27
CA ARG A 142 -4.68 12.50 9.55
C ARG A 142 -3.96 11.83 8.39
N VAL A 143 -2.98 11.00 8.67
CA VAL A 143 -2.24 10.24 7.66
C VAL A 143 -2.44 8.74 7.86
N VAL A 144 -3.07 8.09 6.89
CA VAL A 144 -3.17 6.64 6.79
C VAL A 144 -2.15 6.16 5.76
N ALA A 145 -1.23 5.33 6.17
CA ALA A 145 -0.05 4.99 5.40
C ALA A 145 0.19 3.49 5.30
N PHE A 146 1.03 3.07 4.36
CA PHE A 146 1.39 1.68 4.16
C PHE A 146 2.83 1.42 4.54
N ASP A 147 3.06 0.17 4.95
CA ASP A 147 4.33 -0.44 5.32
C ASP A 147 4.92 0.07 6.64
N SER A 148 5.77 -0.75 7.25
CA SER A 148 6.35 -0.50 8.56
C SER A 148 7.87 -0.70 8.53
N ASN A 149 8.60 0.34 8.16
CA ASN A 149 10.02 0.39 8.43
C ASN A 149 10.30 1.20 9.72
N VAL A 150 11.56 1.23 10.15
CA VAL A 150 11.97 1.95 11.37
C VAL A 150 11.56 3.42 11.34
N VAL A 151 11.62 4.07 10.17
CA VAL A 151 11.30 5.50 10.04
C VAL A 151 9.79 5.72 10.11
N SER A 152 8.98 4.92 9.38
CA SER A 152 7.52 5.06 9.39
C SER A 152 6.92 4.71 10.76
N VAL A 153 7.50 3.73 11.47
CA VAL A 153 7.13 3.46 12.87
C VAL A 153 7.48 4.65 13.78
N GLY A 154 8.65 5.26 13.61
CA GLY A 154 8.99 6.49 14.31
C GLY A 154 8.01 7.63 14.02
N MET A 155 7.57 7.79 12.77
CA MET A 155 6.55 8.78 12.40
C MET A 155 5.18 8.49 13.02
N LEU A 156 4.82 7.21 13.20
CA LEU A 156 3.62 6.82 13.95
C LEU A 156 3.74 7.22 15.43
N GLU A 157 4.91 6.99 16.06
CA GLU A 157 5.15 7.37 17.45
C GLU A 157 5.13 8.90 17.66
N THR A 158 5.67 9.66 16.72
CA THR A 158 5.76 11.13 16.80
C THR A 158 4.52 11.86 16.25
N GLY A 159 3.65 11.15 15.52
CA GLY A 159 2.33 11.62 15.07
C GLY A 159 2.32 12.31 13.70
N GLU A 160 3.32 12.11 12.86
CA GLU A 160 3.28 12.48 11.45
C GLU A 160 2.47 11.48 10.61
N VAL A 161 2.29 10.28 11.14
CA VAL A 161 1.42 9.21 10.63
C VAL A 161 0.51 8.74 11.76
N ASP A 162 -0.76 8.51 11.48
CA ASP A 162 -1.76 8.10 12.49
C ASP A 162 -2.05 6.61 12.44
N THR A 163 -1.98 6.01 11.25
CA THR A 163 -2.21 4.57 11.06
C THR A 163 -1.26 4.02 10.01
N LEU A 164 -0.67 2.87 10.29
CA LEU A 164 0.09 2.07 9.33
C LEU A 164 -0.68 0.81 8.95
N ILE A 165 -0.91 0.60 7.66
CA ILE A 165 -1.39 -0.67 7.11
C ILE A 165 -0.17 -1.55 6.84
N VAL A 166 0.01 -2.56 7.66
CA VAL A 166 1.23 -3.39 7.69
C VAL A 166 0.99 -4.71 7.00
N GLN A 167 1.82 -5.04 6.02
CA GLN A 167 1.82 -6.30 5.30
C GLN A 167 2.62 -7.37 6.08
N ASN A 168 2.23 -8.64 5.95
CA ASN A 168 2.95 -9.75 6.59
C ASN A 168 4.04 -10.32 5.68
N SER A 169 5.12 -9.57 5.49
CA SER A 169 6.26 -9.97 4.65
C SER A 169 6.97 -11.25 5.15
N TYR A 170 6.97 -11.49 6.46
CA TYR A 170 7.50 -12.73 7.02
C TYR A 170 6.70 -13.95 6.53
N ALA A 171 5.36 -13.89 6.61
CA ALA A 171 4.50 -14.96 6.12
C ALA A 171 4.66 -15.18 4.61
N MET A 172 4.81 -14.11 3.82
CA MET A 172 5.05 -14.23 2.37
C MET A 172 6.33 -15.04 2.10
N GLY A 173 7.43 -14.70 2.76
CA GLY A 173 8.70 -15.42 2.61
C GLY A 173 8.60 -16.88 3.06
N TYR A 174 8.02 -17.13 4.23
CA TYR A 174 7.84 -18.48 4.77
C TYR A 174 6.98 -19.36 3.85
N LEU A 175 5.81 -18.86 3.46
CA LEU A 175 4.88 -19.57 2.57
C LEU A 175 5.47 -19.76 1.17
N GLY A 176 6.29 -18.82 0.70
CA GLY A 176 7.03 -18.95 -0.56
C GLY A 176 7.91 -20.18 -0.59
N VAL A 177 8.73 -20.35 0.44
CA VAL A 177 9.62 -21.51 0.57
C VAL A 177 8.82 -22.81 0.79
N GLU A 178 7.82 -22.79 1.66
CA GLU A 178 6.97 -23.95 1.93
C GLU A 178 6.23 -24.40 0.65
N THR A 179 5.68 -23.48 -0.11
CA THR A 179 4.96 -23.76 -1.36
C THR A 179 5.92 -24.33 -2.42
N ALA A 180 7.11 -23.77 -2.57
CA ALA A 180 8.13 -24.29 -3.48
C ALA A 180 8.51 -25.74 -3.09
N TYR A 181 8.69 -26.02 -1.80
CA TYR A 181 8.95 -27.38 -1.30
C TYR A 181 7.80 -28.34 -1.64
N LYS A 182 6.55 -27.93 -1.42
CA LYS A 182 5.35 -28.72 -1.75
C LYS A 182 5.30 -29.04 -3.25
N LEU A 183 5.52 -28.02 -4.10
CA LEU A 183 5.53 -28.20 -5.57
C LEU A 183 6.57 -29.21 -6.03
N ILE A 184 7.81 -29.11 -5.54
CA ILE A 184 8.93 -30.02 -5.89
C ILE A 184 8.60 -31.48 -5.52
N ASN A 185 7.86 -31.68 -4.42
CA ASN A 185 7.47 -32.99 -3.92
C ASN A 185 6.11 -33.49 -4.48
N GLY A 186 5.51 -32.78 -5.44
CA GLY A 186 4.27 -33.19 -6.10
C GLY A 186 2.99 -33.05 -5.27
N TYR A 187 3.03 -32.23 -4.21
CA TYR A 187 1.83 -31.94 -3.42
C TYR A 187 0.93 -30.94 -4.17
N SER A 188 -0.37 -31.07 -3.97
CA SER A 188 -1.34 -30.09 -4.44
C SER A 188 -1.19 -28.78 -3.66
N ILE A 189 -1.22 -27.66 -4.39
CA ILE A 189 -1.16 -26.31 -3.82
C ILE A 189 -2.33 -25.46 -4.34
N LYS A 190 -2.58 -24.33 -3.69
CA LYS A 190 -3.51 -23.30 -4.20
C LYS A 190 -2.79 -22.42 -5.23
N ASP A 191 -3.54 -21.91 -6.20
CA ASP A 191 -3.01 -20.96 -7.19
C ASP A 191 -2.65 -19.61 -6.56
N THR A 192 -3.38 -19.22 -5.51
CA THR A 192 -3.15 -17.97 -4.77
C THR A 192 -3.27 -18.18 -3.27
N ILE A 193 -2.35 -17.60 -2.52
CA ILE A 193 -2.32 -17.57 -1.05
C ILE A 193 -2.18 -16.11 -0.61
N TYR A 194 -3.21 -15.60 0.03
CA TYR A 194 -3.14 -14.26 0.64
C TYR A 194 -2.56 -14.31 2.04
N THR A 195 -1.72 -13.34 2.35
CA THR A 195 -1.21 -13.08 3.69
C THR A 195 -1.98 -11.95 4.35
N ASP A 196 -2.13 -12.02 5.68
CA ASP A 196 -2.86 -11.02 6.43
C ASP A 196 -2.21 -9.63 6.38
N THR A 197 -3.06 -8.60 6.46
CA THR A 197 -2.67 -7.22 6.73
C THR A 197 -3.33 -6.75 8.00
N ILE A 198 -2.63 -5.90 8.77
CA ILE A 198 -3.16 -5.29 9.98
C ILE A 198 -3.05 -3.77 9.90
N ALA A 199 -4.00 -3.07 10.53
CA ALA A 199 -3.91 -1.64 10.79
C ALA A 199 -3.33 -1.45 12.20
N VAL A 200 -2.30 -0.61 12.30
CA VAL A 200 -1.63 -0.26 13.56
C VAL A 200 -1.80 1.23 13.77
N ASP A 201 -2.55 1.61 14.77
CA ASP A 201 -2.76 2.99 15.19
C ASP A 201 -1.69 3.43 16.20
N LYS A 202 -1.54 4.75 16.36
CA LYS A 202 -0.70 5.38 17.36
C LYS A 202 -1.12 5.01 18.77
#